data_afc2a66fbb3085fd2be45ce6a3d4b359
#
_entry.id   afc2a66fbb3085fd2be45ce6a3d4b359
#
_cell.length_a   1.000
_cell.length_b   1.000
_cell.length_c   1.000
_cell.angle_alpha   90.00
_cell.angle_beta   90.00
_cell.angle_gamma   90.00
#
_symmetry.space_group_name_H-M   'P 1'
#
loop_
_entity.id
_entity.type
_entity.pdbx_description
1 polymer ?
#
loop_
_entity_poly.entity_id
_entity_poly.type
_entity_poly.pdbx_seq_one_letter_code
_entity_poly.pdbx_strand_id
1 'polypeptide(L)' 'MKYQVTTINFDFTDDTEDFELPPIQQEEIISEVKSTVWEACDEDDLIEEITCATGWCIQSIDYVHVLS' A
#
# COMPACT_ATOMS: atom_id res chain seq x y z
N MET A 1 -9.29 -14.24 -2.31
CA MET A 1 -10.18 -13.07 -2.45
C MET A 1 -9.41 -11.95 -3.12
N LYS A 2 -10.10 -11.17 -3.90
CA LYS A 2 -9.50 -10.03 -4.58
C LYS A 2 -9.92 -8.73 -3.91
N TYR A 3 -8.97 -7.81 -3.77
CA TYR A 3 -9.21 -6.53 -3.11
C TYR A 3 -8.71 -5.40 -3.99
N GLN A 4 -9.41 -4.29 -3.97
CA GLN A 4 -8.97 -3.06 -4.60
C GLN A 4 -8.84 -1.98 -3.54
N VAL A 5 -7.65 -1.40 -3.43
CA VAL A 5 -7.37 -0.34 -2.46
C VAL A 5 -8.02 0.96 -2.95
N THR A 6 -8.81 1.59 -2.10
CA THR A 6 -9.44 2.87 -2.40
C THR A 6 -8.68 4.03 -1.79
N THR A 7 -8.11 3.84 -0.61
CA THR A 7 -7.28 4.84 0.06
C THR A 7 -6.18 4.10 0.82
N ILE A 8 -4.97 4.62 0.76
CA ILE A 8 -3.86 4.05 1.52
C ILE A 8 -2.90 5.16 1.94
N ASN A 9 -2.43 5.07 3.18
CA ASN A 9 -1.38 5.92 3.72
C ASN A 9 -0.24 5.06 4.19
N PHE A 10 0.95 5.37 3.72
CA PHE A 10 2.18 4.68 4.12
C PHE A 10 2.96 5.52 5.12
N ASP A 11 3.74 4.84 5.94
CA ASP A 11 4.77 5.47 6.74
C ASP A 11 6.06 5.50 5.92
N PHE A 12 6.32 6.66 5.31
CA PHE A 12 7.53 6.87 4.50
C PHE A 12 8.70 7.39 5.33
N THR A 13 8.56 7.42 6.65
CA THR A 13 9.66 7.82 7.51
C THR A 13 10.59 6.65 7.76
N ASP A 14 11.87 6.87 7.49
CA ASP A 14 12.93 5.93 7.84
C ASP A 14 13.59 6.40 9.13
N ASP A 15 14.13 5.47 9.92
CA ASP A 15 14.86 5.77 11.14
C ASP A 15 16.17 6.54 10.88
N THR A 16 16.59 6.66 9.63
CA THR A 16 17.73 7.48 9.25
C THR A 16 17.27 8.89 8.92
N GLU A 17 17.77 9.87 9.65
CA GLU A 17 17.37 11.27 9.56
C GLU A 17 17.57 11.91 8.19
N ASP A 18 18.34 11.28 7.31
CA ASP A 18 18.73 11.83 6.01
C ASP A 18 17.90 11.32 4.84
N PHE A 19 16.95 10.39 5.07
CA PHE A 19 16.15 9.84 3.99
C PHE A 19 14.73 10.37 4.04
N GLU A 20 14.38 11.14 3.04
CA GLU A 20 13.00 11.59 2.83
C GLU A 20 12.59 11.26 1.41
N LEU A 21 11.54 10.45 1.29
CA LEU A 21 11.02 10.08 -0.02
C LEU A 21 10.31 11.28 -0.65
N PRO A 22 10.68 11.69 -1.88
CA PRO A 22 10.03 12.83 -2.53
C PRO A 22 8.53 12.59 -2.68
N PRO A 23 7.69 13.65 -2.51
CA PRO A 23 6.24 13.50 -2.63
C PRO A 23 5.77 12.88 -3.94
N ILE A 24 6.48 13.13 -5.03
CA ILE A 24 6.15 12.60 -6.35
C ILE A 24 6.29 11.07 -6.38
N GLN A 25 7.31 10.53 -5.72
CA GLN A 25 7.49 9.08 -5.60
C GLN A 25 6.46 8.47 -4.66
N GLN A 26 6.11 9.17 -3.59
CA GLN A 26 5.05 8.73 -2.69
C GLN A 26 3.72 8.58 -3.44
N GLU A 27 3.38 9.57 -4.26
CA GLU A 27 2.16 9.54 -5.08
C GLU A 27 2.19 8.41 -6.10
N GLU A 28 3.33 8.16 -6.72
CA GLU A 28 3.48 7.06 -7.68
C GLU A 28 3.23 5.71 -7.02
N ILE A 29 3.79 5.49 -5.84
CA ILE A 29 3.60 4.25 -5.10
C ILE A 29 2.13 4.08 -4.73
N ILE A 30 1.50 5.12 -4.20
CA ILE A 30 0.09 5.09 -3.81
C ILE A 30 -0.79 4.83 -5.02
N SER A 31 -0.54 5.51 -6.12
CA SER A 31 -1.30 5.35 -7.37
C SER A 31 -1.18 3.93 -7.90
N GLU A 32 0.01 3.36 -7.90
CA GLU A 32 0.25 1.99 -8.35
C GLU A 32 -0.49 0.98 -7.48
N VAL A 33 -0.44 1.13 -6.17
CA VAL A 33 -1.16 0.27 -5.23
C VAL A 33 -2.67 0.34 -5.48
N LYS A 34 -3.20 1.54 -5.68
CA LYS A 34 -4.64 1.75 -5.92
C LYS A 34 -5.09 1.22 -7.28
N SER A 35 -4.19 1.14 -8.23
CA SER A 35 -4.48 0.63 -9.58
C SER A 35 -4.39 -0.89 -9.69
N THR A 36 -3.81 -1.53 -8.70
CA THR A 36 -3.60 -2.98 -8.70
C THR A 36 -4.73 -3.67 -7.96
N VAL A 37 -5.24 -4.76 -8.56
CA VAL A 37 -6.15 -5.67 -7.85
C VAL A 37 -5.29 -6.68 -7.10
N TRP A 38 -5.38 -6.67 -5.78
CA TRP A 38 -4.57 -7.52 -4.92
C TRP A 38 -5.31 -8.80 -4.59
N GLU A 39 -4.61 -9.92 -4.62
CA GLU A 39 -5.16 -11.20 -4.20
C GLU A 39 -4.59 -11.57 -2.84
N ALA A 40 -5.48 -11.78 -1.87
CA ALA A 40 -5.12 -12.09 -0.49
C ALA A 40 -6.22 -12.92 0.16
N CYS A 41 -5.88 -13.62 1.23
CA CYS A 41 -6.85 -14.44 1.98
C CYS A 41 -7.73 -13.58 2.89
N ASP A 42 -7.15 -12.54 3.48
CA ASP A 42 -7.83 -11.64 4.40
C ASP A 42 -7.12 -10.28 4.42
N GLU A 43 -7.59 -9.38 5.29
CA GLU A 43 -7.02 -8.05 5.44
C GLU A 43 -5.54 -8.09 5.86
N ASP A 44 -5.20 -8.95 6.81
CA ASP A 44 -3.81 -9.04 7.26
C ASP A 44 -2.88 -9.51 6.14
N ASP A 45 -3.34 -10.47 5.35
CA ASP A 45 -2.58 -10.95 4.19
C ASP A 45 -2.47 -9.87 3.13
N LEU A 46 -3.54 -9.09 2.90
CA LEU A 46 -3.52 -7.96 1.97
C LEU A 46 -2.46 -6.93 2.38
N ILE A 47 -2.42 -6.56 3.66
CA ILE A 47 -1.44 -5.61 4.19
C ILE A 47 -0.02 -6.15 3.98
N GLU A 48 0.20 -7.42 4.27
CA GLU A 48 1.50 -8.05 4.09
C GLU A 48 1.93 -8.06 2.62
N GLU A 49 1.03 -8.39 1.71
CA GLU A 49 1.31 -8.40 0.28
C GLU A 49 1.73 -7.01 -0.21
N ILE A 50 1.00 -5.98 0.19
CA ILE A 50 1.31 -4.60 -0.20
C ILE A 50 2.63 -4.14 0.41
N THR A 51 2.85 -4.45 1.68
CA THR A 51 4.11 -4.11 2.36
C THR A 51 5.31 -4.77 1.69
N CYS A 52 5.18 -6.04 1.31
CA CYS A 52 6.24 -6.75 0.60
C CYS A 52 6.49 -6.18 -0.79
N ALA A 53 5.43 -5.79 -1.48
CA ALA A 53 5.54 -5.26 -2.84
C ALA A 53 6.14 -3.85 -2.88
N THR A 54 5.82 -3.01 -1.89
CA THR A 54 6.26 -1.62 -1.86
C THR A 54 7.51 -1.41 -1.01
N GLY A 55 7.72 -2.25 -0.01
CA GLY A 55 8.79 -2.09 0.96
C GLY A 55 8.51 -1.07 2.04
N TRP A 56 7.28 -0.56 2.12
CA TRP A 56 6.89 0.47 3.10
C TRP A 56 5.79 -0.04 4.03
N CYS A 57 5.84 0.39 5.28
CA CYS A 57 4.80 0.07 6.26
C CYS A 57 3.53 0.88 5.98
N ILE A 58 2.38 0.25 6.17
CA ILE A 58 1.08 0.89 5.97
C ILE A 58 0.61 1.48 7.30
N GLN A 59 0.26 2.77 7.31
CA GLN A 59 -0.34 3.42 8.46
C GLN A 59 -1.86 3.22 8.50
N SER A 60 -2.50 3.38 7.35
CA SER A 60 -3.93 3.14 7.23
C SER A 60 -4.26 2.70 5.82
N ILE A 61 -5.33 1.95 5.67
CA ILE A 61 -5.77 1.44 4.38
C ILE A 61 -7.29 1.29 4.36
N ASP A 62 -7.88 1.71 3.24
CA ASP A 62 -9.28 1.41 2.92
C ASP A 62 -9.32 0.64 1.59
N TYR A 63 -10.16 -0.37 1.54
CA TYR A 63 -10.27 -1.23 0.36
C TYR A 63 -11.69 -1.74 0.21
N VAL A 64 -11.95 -2.30 -0.97
CA VAL A 64 -13.22 -2.97 -1.25
C VAL A 64 -12.93 -4.36 -1.81
N HIS A 65 -13.85 -5.30 -1.59
CA HIS A 65 -13.78 -6.60 -2.23
C HIS A 65 -14.14 -6.46 -3.70
N VAL A 66 -13.32 -7.08 -4.55
CA VAL A 66 -13.60 -7.16 -5.98
C VAL A 66 -14.33 -8.47 -6.23
N LEU A 67 -15.58 -8.36 -6.62
CA LEU A 67 -16.39 -9.51 -7.01
C LEU A 67 -16.16 -9.79 -8.49
N SER A 68 -15.53 -10.88 -8.76
CA SER A 68 -15.28 -11.28 -10.14
C SER A 68 -16.15 -12.45 -10.57
#